data_9eb6e82326282b0061e7d6fc78a60b61
#
_entry.id   9eb6e82326282b0061e7d6fc78a60b61
#
_cell.length_a   1.000
_cell.length_b   1.000
_cell.length_c   1.000
_cell.angle_alpha   90.00
_cell.angle_beta   90.00
_cell.angle_gamma   90.00
#
_symmetry.space_group_name_H-M   'P 1'
#
loop_
_entity.id
_entity.type
_entity.pdbx_description
1 polymer ?
#
loop_
_entity_poly.entity_id
_entity_poly.type
_entity_poly.pdbx_seq_one_letter_code
_entity_poly.pdbx_strand_id
1 'polypeptide(L)'
;MKKILNGIADLFLLALAALCMLPFVYMMLMSLKSTINAYDFNFALNELTLKHYKDIFTNSVFVRYFCNSVFVAVCGVLLTLFTSTTAGYAFARLKFPGNDKIFFALLMSMLVPSGVILVPLYLVVRGLGWVNTFKALILPLPGAFSVFLMRNAILGVPKELVESARLDGASNFKILWSIILPLVKSALLTVAIVTFIGAWNNFTWPLIITTNDAYRTLPLALSTMQTQYDADVGLQMACAACTFLPTFFLYIFLQSKFEESMALSGMKG
;
A
#
# COMPACT_ATOMS: atom_id res chain seq x y z
N MET A 1 -20.72 -31.92 21.87
CA MET A 1 -21.22 -31.29 20.64
C MET A 1 -20.43 -30.04 20.27
N LYS A 2 -20.30 -29.00 21.12
CA LYS A 2 -19.48 -27.78 20.80
C LYS A 2 -18.02 -28.05 20.40
N LYS A 3 -17.31 -28.96 21.10
CA LYS A 3 -15.90 -29.30 20.77
C LYS A 3 -15.74 -29.97 19.41
N ILE A 4 -16.69 -30.83 19.00
CA ILE A 4 -16.67 -31.48 17.68
C ILE A 4 -16.98 -30.46 16.59
N LEU A 5 -17.94 -29.57 16.82
CA LEU A 5 -18.30 -28.51 15.87
C LEU A 5 -17.14 -27.53 15.66
N ASN A 6 -16.44 -27.15 16.76
CA ASN A 6 -15.23 -26.32 16.66
C ASN A 6 -14.11 -27.04 15.89
N GLY A 7 -13.89 -28.34 16.15
CA GLY A 7 -12.87 -29.11 15.40
C GLY A 7 -13.17 -29.22 13.91
N ILE A 8 -14.45 -29.35 13.51
CA ILE A 8 -14.86 -29.35 12.10
C ILE A 8 -14.65 -27.96 11.48
N ALA A 9 -14.98 -26.89 12.20
CA ALA A 9 -14.77 -25.52 11.76
C ALA A 9 -13.26 -25.21 11.58
N ASP A 10 -12.42 -25.63 12.52
CA ASP A 10 -10.98 -25.45 12.46
C ASP A 10 -10.38 -26.22 11.27
N LEU A 11 -10.82 -27.45 11.02
CA LEU A 11 -10.40 -28.24 9.86
C LEU A 11 -10.81 -27.59 8.54
N PHE A 12 -12.04 -27.08 8.47
CA PHE A 12 -12.53 -26.35 7.29
C PHE A 12 -11.70 -25.07 7.03
N LEU A 13 -11.41 -24.30 8.08
CA LEU A 13 -10.59 -23.09 7.97
C LEU A 13 -9.17 -23.42 7.51
N LEU A 14 -8.56 -24.48 8.03
CA LEU A 14 -7.24 -24.95 7.59
C LEU A 14 -7.25 -25.39 6.13
N ALA A 15 -8.27 -26.15 5.71
CA ALA A 15 -8.40 -26.57 4.31
C ALA A 15 -8.59 -25.36 3.38
N LEU A 16 -9.40 -24.39 3.77
CA LEU A 16 -9.59 -23.15 3.02
C LEU A 16 -8.29 -22.32 2.93
N ALA A 17 -7.57 -22.19 4.04
CA ALA A 17 -6.29 -21.50 4.07
C ALA A 17 -5.25 -22.19 3.15
N ALA A 18 -5.16 -23.53 3.21
CA ALA A 18 -4.29 -24.30 2.32
C ALA A 18 -4.66 -24.09 0.84
N LEU A 19 -5.95 -24.10 0.52
CA LEU A 19 -6.44 -23.86 -0.85
C LEU A 19 -6.06 -22.45 -1.34
N CYS A 20 -6.22 -21.42 -0.47
CA CYS A 20 -5.83 -20.04 -0.80
C CYS A 20 -4.31 -19.88 -0.98
N MET A 21 -3.51 -20.70 -0.31
CA MET A 21 -2.05 -20.65 -0.43
C MET A 21 -1.52 -21.37 -1.68
N LEU A 22 -2.27 -22.29 -2.28
CA LEU A 22 -1.84 -23.08 -3.44
C LEU A 22 -1.30 -22.23 -4.60
N PRO A 23 -1.98 -21.15 -5.07
CA PRO A 23 -1.45 -20.36 -6.19
C PRO A 23 -0.13 -19.65 -5.86
N PHE A 24 0.08 -19.24 -4.61
CA PHE A 24 1.34 -18.62 -4.19
C PHE A 24 2.47 -19.64 -4.09
N VAL A 25 2.19 -20.82 -3.56
CA VAL A 25 3.16 -21.93 -3.54
C VAL A 25 3.53 -22.33 -4.96
N TYR A 26 2.54 -22.46 -5.85
CA TYR A 26 2.78 -22.75 -7.27
C TYR A 26 3.66 -21.67 -7.92
N MET A 27 3.34 -20.40 -7.75
CA MET A 27 4.13 -19.27 -8.24
C MET A 27 5.58 -19.36 -7.77
N MET A 28 5.81 -19.59 -6.47
CA MET A 28 7.15 -19.69 -5.89
C MET A 28 7.92 -20.90 -6.42
N LEU A 29 7.29 -22.07 -6.55
CA LEU A 29 7.92 -23.28 -7.09
C LEU A 29 8.28 -23.09 -8.56
N MET A 30 7.36 -22.57 -9.38
CA MET A 30 7.60 -22.35 -10.81
C MET A 30 8.66 -21.28 -11.06
N SER A 31 8.76 -20.27 -10.20
CA SER A 31 9.80 -19.24 -10.31
C SER A 31 11.23 -19.78 -10.10
N LEU A 32 11.35 -20.93 -9.44
CA LEU A 32 12.62 -21.62 -9.17
C LEU A 32 12.93 -22.74 -10.17
N LYS A 33 12.05 -23.05 -11.12
CA LYS A 33 12.26 -24.10 -12.13
C LYS A 33 12.76 -23.52 -13.43
N SER A 34 13.65 -24.26 -14.12
CA SER A 34 14.13 -23.92 -15.47
C SER A 34 13.16 -24.32 -16.59
N THR A 35 11.90 -24.60 -16.26
CA THR A 35 10.89 -25.04 -17.23
C THR A 35 10.25 -23.89 -17.98
N ILE A 36 10.01 -24.11 -19.26
CA ILE A 36 9.26 -23.20 -20.13
C ILE A 36 7.76 -23.54 -20.12
N ASN A 37 7.39 -24.76 -19.66
CA ASN A 37 6.03 -25.27 -19.76
C ASN A 37 5.22 -24.98 -18.49
N ALA A 38 4.13 -24.21 -18.62
CA ALA A 38 3.18 -23.90 -17.53
C ALA A 38 2.51 -25.13 -16.90
N TYR A 39 2.42 -26.22 -17.65
CA TYR A 39 1.73 -27.46 -17.23
C TYR A 39 2.70 -28.53 -16.72
N ASP A 40 3.95 -28.17 -16.51
CA ASP A 40 4.93 -29.10 -15.93
C ASP A 40 4.78 -29.17 -14.41
N PHE A 41 3.86 -29.99 -13.92
CA PHE A 41 3.62 -30.29 -12.52
C PHE A 41 4.65 -31.24 -11.89
N ASN A 42 5.78 -31.47 -12.54
CA ASN A 42 6.86 -32.22 -11.94
C ASN A 42 7.52 -31.41 -10.81
N PHE A 43 7.27 -31.79 -9.57
CA PHE A 43 7.84 -31.15 -8.36
C PHE A 43 9.23 -31.72 -8.00
N ALA A 44 10.00 -32.20 -8.96
CA ALA A 44 11.36 -32.68 -8.72
C ALA A 44 12.24 -31.53 -8.18
N LEU A 45 12.71 -31.68 -6.96
CA LEU A 45 13.55 -30.67 -6.28
C LEU A 45 14.94 -30.53 -6.91
N ASN A 46 15.34 -31.48 -7.75
CA ASN A 46 16.66 -31.52 -8.41
C ASN A 46 16.78 -30.48 -9.55
N GLU A 47 15.68 -29.85 -9.97
CA GLU A 47 15.65 -28.90 -11.09
C GLU A 47 15.52 -27.44 -10.61
N LEU A 48 15.67 -27.21 -9.29
CA LEU A 48 15.57 -25.88 -8.74
C LEU A 48 16.77 -25.03 -9.15
N THR A 49 16.47 -23.82 -9.66
CA THR A 49 17.47 -22.86 -10.11
C THR A 49 17.11 -21.46 -9.72
N LEU A 50 18.13 -20.63 -9.44
CA LEU A 50 17.97 -19.18 -9.23
C LEU A 50 18.25 -18.39 -10.52
N LYS A 51 18.32 -19.06 -11.67
CA LYS A 51 18.64 -18.45 -12.97
C LYS A 51 17.70 -17.29 -13.29
N HIS A 52 16.37 -17.48 -13.18
CA HIS A 52 15.39 -16.45 -13.48
C HIS A 52 15.56 -15.21 -12.62
N TYR A 53 15.83 -15.37 -11.32
CA TYR A 53 16.11 -14.23 -10.44
C TYR A 53 17.40 -13.50 -10.82
N LYS A 54 18.46 -14.27 -11.18
CA LYS A 54 19.69 -13.65 -11.67
C LYS A 54 19.44 -12.88 -12.96
N ASP A 55 18.72 -13.44 -13.91
CA ASP A 55 18.39 -12.82 -15.19
C ASP A 55 17.56 -11.54 -14.98
N ILE A 56 16.57 -11.58 -14.09
CA ILE A 56 15.74 -10.41 -13.72
C ILE A 56 16.59 -9.30 -13.12
N PHE A 57 17.43 -9.59 -12.12
CA PHE A 57 18.22 -8.57 -11.44
C PHE A 57 19.47 -8.11 -12.23
N THR A 58 19.89 -8.85 -13.27
CA THR A 58 20.89 -8.37 -14.23
C THR A 58 20.25 -7.55 -15.36
N ASN A 59 18.93 -7.65 -15.56
CA ASN A 59 18.19 -6.82 -16.51
C ASN A 59 17.99 -5.41 -15.98
N SER A 60 18.71 -4.43 -16.56
CA SER A 60 18.64 -3.03 -16.13
C SER A 60 17.24 -2.42 -16.23
N VAL A 61 16.41 -2.92 -17.14
CA VAL A 61 15.03 -2.44 -17.33
C VAL A 61 14.14 -2.89 -16.16
N PHE A 62 14.22 -4.17 -15.77
CA PHE A 62 13.47 -4.68 -14.62
C PHE A 62 13.86 -3.98 -13.32
N VAL A 63 15.17 -3.84 -13.08
CA VAL A 63 15.67 -3.15 -11.89
C VAL A 63 15.14 -1.71 -11.83
N ARG A 64 15.07 -1.02 -12.96
CA ARG A 64 14.48 0.33 -13.05
C ARG A 64 13.00 0.32 -12.62
N TYR A 65 12.18 -0.60 -13.12
CA TYR A 65 10.76 -0.70 -12.76
C TYR A 65 10.57 -1.00 -11.27
N PHE A 66 11.40 -1.88 -10.72
CA PHE A 66 11.42 -2.16 -9.30
C PHE A 66 11.77 -0.91 -8.48
N CYS A 67 12.85 -0.22 -8.82
CA CYS A 67 13.26 1.04 -8.18
C CYS A 67 12.19 2.13 -8.31
N ASN A 68 11.54 2.25 -9.46
CA ASN A 68 10.43 3.19 -9.66
C ASN A 68 9.27 2.89 -8.69
N SER A 69 8.88 1.62 -8.55
CA SER A 69 7.82 1.22 -7.62
C SER A 69 8.18 1.53 -6.17
N VAL A 70 9.41 1.22 -5.75
CA VAL A 70 9.90 1.57 -4.40
C VAL A 70 9.88 3.09 -4.20
N PHE A 71 10.39 3.85 -5.16
CA PHE A 71 10.44 5.31 -5.08
C PHE A 71 9.03 5.92 -4.98
N VAL A 72 8.10 5.50 -5.84
CA VAL A 72 6.70 5.98 -5.82
C VAL A 72 6.01 5.61 -4.50
N ALA A 73 6.17 4.37 -4.04
CA ALA A 73 5.56 3.93 -2.80
C ALA A 73 6.12 4.67 -1.57
N VAL A 74 7.45 4.78 -1.44
CA VAL A 74 8.09 5.46 -0.31
C VAL A 74 7.77 6.95 -0.31
N CYS A 75 7.95 7.64 -1.44
CA CYS A 75 7.62 9.07 -1.53
C CYS A 75 6.13 9.33 -1.33
N GLY A 76 5.26 8.44 -1.85
CA GLY A 76 3.83 8.50 -1.63
C GLY A 76 3.44 8.35 -0.16
N VAL A 77 4.05 7.40 0.55
CA VAL A 77 3.85 7.23 2.01
C VAL A 77 4.29 8.47 2.77
N LEU A 78 5.49 8.99 2.51
CA LEU A 78 6.00 10.18 3.19
C LEU A 78 5.10 11.40 2.96
N LEU A 79 4.68 11.62 1.71
CA LEU A 79 3.78 12.72 1.36
C LEU A 79 2.41 12.55 2.03
N THR A 80 1.84 11.33 2.02
CA THR A 80 0.55 11.05 2.64
C THR A 80 0.61 11.21 4.15
N LEU A 81 1.66 10.72 4.81
CA LEU A 81 1.86 10.92 6.24
C LEU A 81 1.96 12.41 6.59
N PHE A 82 2.75 13.17 5.87
CA PHE A 82 2.89 14.60 6.10
C PHE A 82 1.57 15.34 5.92
N THR A 83 0.89 15.14 4.81
CA THR A 83 -0.38 15.83 4.51
C THR A 83 -1.51 15.40 5.43
N SER A 84 -1.63 14.11 5.73
CA SER A 84 -2.70 13.60 6.59
C SER A 84 -2.50 13.96 8.07
N THR A 85 -1.27 14.00 8.56
CA THR A 85 -0.99 14.40 9.96
C THR A 85 -1.22 15.89 10.15
N THR A 86 -0.75 16.73 9.24
CA THR A 86 -0.93 18.18 9.32
C THR A 86 -2.40 18.60 9.15
N ALA A 87 -3.09 18.05 8.14
CA ALA A 87 -4.50 18.29 7.92
C ALA A 87 -5.36 17.68 9.05
N GLY A 88 -5.07 16.44 9.47
CA GLY A 88 -5.75 15.78 10.58
C GLY A 88 -5.65 16.57 11.89
N TYR A 89 -4.45 17.10 12.19
CA TYR A 89 -4.25 18.00 13.35
C TYR A 89 -5.04 19.29 13.22
N ALA A 90 -5.01 19.92 12.06
CA ALA A 90 -5.77 21.16 11.83
C ALA A 90 -7.27 20.93 12.06
N PHE A 91 -7.85 19.89 11.47
CA PHE A 91 -9.27 19.54 11.64
C PHE A 91 -9.63 19.06 13.05
N ALA A 92 -8.69 18.50 13.81
CA ALA A 92 -8.95 17.98 15.16
C ALA A 92 -8.77 19.03 16.27
N ARG A 93 -7.82 19.97 16.12
CA ARG A 93 -7.32 20.81 17.22
C ARG A 93 -7.31 22.30 16.94
N LEU A 94 -7.40 22.72 15.68
CA LEU A 94 -7.42 24.14 15.34
C LEU A 94 -8.86 24.60 15.10
N LYS A 95 -9.14 25.85 15.55
CA LYS A 95 -10.41 26.51 15.26
C LYS A 95 -10.19 27.48 14.10
N PHE A 96 -10.83 27.23 12.98
CA PHE A 96 -10.83 28.13 11.83
C PHE A 96 -12.21 28.14 11.14
N PRO A 97 -12.59 29.24 10.47
CA PRO A 97 -13.87 29.33 9.78
C PRO A 97 -14.03 28.22 8.74
N GLY A 98 -15.15 27.52 8.77
CA GLY A 98 -15.44 26.45 7.79
C GLY A 98 -14.82 25.08 8.08
N ASN A 99 -14.14 24.87 9.22
CA ASN A 99 -13.53 23.60 9.61
C ASN A 99 -14.44 22.40 9.29
N ASP A 100 -15.64 22.38 9.87
CA ASP A 100 -16.56 21.24 9.71
C ASP A 100 -17.09 21.11 8.28
N LYS A 101 -17.32 22.21 7.58
CA LYS A 101 -17.78 22.18 6.17
C LYS A 101 -16.72 21.64 5.23
N ILE A 102 -15.47 22.09 5.40
CA ILE A 102 -14.33 21.62 4.59
C ILE A 102 -14.06 20.14 4.88
N PHE A 103 -14.08 19.75 6.16
CA PHE A 103 -13.91 18.34 6.53
C PHE A 103 -15.05 17.46 5.98
N PHE A 104 -16.30 17.92 6.05
CA PHE A 104 -17.45 17.23 5.46
C PHE A 104 -17.30 17.08 3.93
N ALA A 105 -16.90 18.13 3.22
CA ALA A 105 -16.63 18.06 1.78
C ALA A 105 -15.52 17.05 1.44
N LEU A 106 -14.47 16.97 2.28
CA LEU A 106 -13.42 15.97 2.15
C LEU A 106 -13.97 14.56 2.36
N LEU A 107 -14.85 14.33 3.32
CA LEU A 107 -15.52 13.04 3.51
C LEU A 107 -16.42 12.67 2.31
N MET A 108 -17.16 13.64 1.76
CA MET A 108 -17.99 13.43 0.59
C MET A 108 -17.17 12.98 -0.63
N SER A 109 -15.91 13.42 -0.76
CA SER A 109 -15.03 12.98 -1.84
C SER A 109 -14.75 11.45 -1.81
N MET A 110 -14.85 10.81 -0.63
CA MET A 110 -14.67 9.35 -0.49
C MET A 110 -15.84 8.54 -1.10
N LEU A 111 -17.00 9.15 -1.27
CA LEU A 111 -18.16 8.50 -1.88
C LEU A 111 -18.05 8.44 -3.40
N VAL A 112 -17.14 9.21 -4.00
CA VAL A 112 -16.94 9.20 -5.45
C VAL A 112 -16.10 7.99 -5.84
N PRO A 113 -16.61 7.07 -6.67
CA PRO A 113 -15.85 5.90 -7.11
C PRO A 113 -14.56 6.31 -7.84
N SER A 114 -13.45 5.67 -7.51
CA SER A 114 -12.13 6.00 -8.08
C SER A 114 -12.10 5.94 -9.61
N GLY A 115 -12.85 5.00 -10.22
CA GLY A 115 -12.96 4.88 -11.66
C GLY A 115 -13.54 6.13 -12.36
N VAL A 116 -14.46 6.84 -11.69
CA VAL A 116 -15.07 8.08 -12.24
C VAL A 116 -14.06 9.23 -12.23
N ILE A 117 -13.16 9.25 -11.26
CA ILE A 117 -12.15 10.30 -11.08
C ILE A 117 -11.00 10.18 -12.09
N LEU A 118 -10.77 8.99 -12.67
CA LEU A 118 -9.59 8.72 -13.52
C LEU A 118 -9.47 9.69 -14.69
N VAL A 119 -10.55 9.90 -15.45
CA VAL A 119 -10.53 10.78 -16.63
C VAL A 119 -10.34 12.25 -16.25
N PRO A 120 -11.11 12.83 -15.30
CA PRO A 120 -10.85 14.19 -14.83
C PRO A 120 -9.43 14.38 -14.29
N LEU A 121 -8.92 13.44 -13.51
CA LEU A 121 -7.56 13.50 -12.97
C LEU A 121 -6.51 13.47 -14.08
N TYR A 122 -6.68 12.62 -15.10
CA TYR A 122 -5.80 12.60 -16.27
C TYR A 122 -5.77 13.96 -16.97
N LEU A 123 -6.93 14.58 -17.19
CA LEU A 123 -7.01 15.87 -17.85
C LEU A 123 -6.29 16.98 -17.07
N VAL A 124 -6.42 16.99 -15.73
CA VAL A 124 -5.68 17.92 -14.87
C VAL A 124 -4.18 17.69 -14.96
N VAL A 125 -3.73 16.44 -14.80
CA VAL A 125 -2.30 16.07 -14.84
C VAL A 125 -1.69 16.36 -16.21
N ARG A 126 -2.44 16.12 -17.31
CA ARG A 126 -2.04 16.45 -18.66
C ARG A 126 -1.96 17.97 -18.85
N GLY A 127 -2.93 18.73 -18.36
CA GLY A 127 -2.94 20.20 -18.42
C GLY A 127 -1.76 20.82 -17.67
N LEU A 128 -1.27 20.18 -16.59
CA LEU A 128 -0.07 20.58 -15.84
C LEU A 128 1.26 20.14 -16.51
N GLY A 129 1.20 19.38 -17.60
CA GLY A 129 2.40 18.85 -18.27
C GLY A 129 3.13 17.77 -17.46
N TRP A 130 2.43 17.04 -16.56
CA TRP A 130 3.05 16.05 -15.67
C TRP A 130 2.98 14.62 -16.19
N VAL A 131 2.40 14.38 -17.36
CA VAL A 131 2.40 13.05 -18.00
C VAL A 131 3.84 12.54 -18.11
N ASN A 132 4.08 11.25 -17.85
CA ASN A 132 5.42 10.66 -17.81
C ASN A 132 6.36 11.31 -16.79
N THR A 133 5.87 11.57 -15.57
CA THR A 133 6.71 12.05 -14.45
C THR A 133 6.35 11.36 -13.15
N PHE A 134 7.30 11.30 -12.21
CA PHE A 134 7.03 10.84 -10.84
C PHE A 134 6.03 11.73 -10.08
N LYS A 135 5.93 13.03 -10.44
CA LYS A 135 4.93 13.93 -9.85
C LYS A 135 3.52 13.42 -10.09
N ALA A 136 3.24 12.97 -11.31
CA ALA A 136 1.93 12.41 -11.66
C ALA A 136 1.60 11.12 -10.91
N LEU A 137 2.61 10.32 -10.56
CA LEU A 137 2.43 9.06 -9.83
C LEU A 137 2.29 9.27 -8.32
N ILE A 138 2.95 10.28 -7.75
CA ILE A 138 3.07 10.47 -6.30
C ILE A 138 2.04 11.47 -5.76
N LEU A 139 1.84 12.62 -6.41
CA LEU A 139 1.02 13.70 -5.86
C LEU A 139 -0.47 13.34 -5.69
N PRO A 140 -1.08 12.46 -6.49
CA PRO A 140 -2.46 12.03 -6.29
C PRO A 140 -2.67 10.98 -5.17
N LEU A 141 -1.59 10.43 -4.56
CA LEU A 141 -1.69 9.37 -3.56
C LEU A 141 -2.31 9.81 -2.22
N PRO A 142 -2.03 11.03 -1.67
CA PRO A 142 -2.72 11.49 -0.48
C PRO A 142 -4.22 11.56 -0.68
N GLY A 143 -4.97 10.86 0.17
CA GLY A 143 -6.43 10.76 0.07
C GLY A 143 -7.17 11.20 1.33
N ALA A 144 -8.46 11.44 1.18
CA ALA A 144 -9.36 11.84 2.26
C ALA A 144 -9.39 10.83 3.43
N PHE A 145 -9.29 9.53 3.11
CA PHE A 145 -9.26 8.46 4.12
C PHE A 145 -8.12 8.64 5.13
N SER A 146 -6.92 8.97 4.66
CA SER A 146 -5.76 9.16 5.54
C SER A 146 -5.93 10.36 6.47
N VAL A 147 -6.52 11.45 5.97
CA VAL A 147 -6.85 12.63 6.79
C VAL A 147 -7.92 12.31 7.82
N PHE A 148 -8.96 11.58 7.43
CA PHE A 148 -10.04 11.13 8.32
C PHE A 148 -9.48 10.25 9.45
N LEU A 149 -8.65 9.26 9.11
CA LEU A 149 -8.06 8.36 10.10
C LEU A 149 -7.18 9.13 11.10
N MET A 150 -6.33 10.02 10.59
CA MET A 150 -5.45 10.82 11.44
C MET A 150 -6.24 11.80 12.33
N ARG A 151 -7.27 12.48 11.81
CA ARG A 151 -8.14 13.33 12.61
C ARG A 151 -8.77 12.56 13.77
N ASN A 152 -9.33 11.37 13.50
CA ASN A 152 -9.98 10.58 14.54
C ASN A 152 -8.99 10.09 15.61
N ALA A 153 -7.81 9.67 15.22
CA ALA A 153 -6.75 9.29 16.15
C ALA A 153 -6.31 10.47 17.03
N ILE A 154 -6.15 11.66 16.43
CA ILE A 154 -5.76 12.88 17.16
C ILE A 154 -6.87 13.37 18.08
N LEU A 155 -8.15 13.20 17.73
CA LEU A 155 -9.28 13.51 18.62
C LEU A 155 -9.29 12.62 19.86
N GLY A 156 -8.80 11.40 19.78
CA GLY A 156 -8.66 10.46 20.89
C GLY A 156 -7.58 10.83 21.92
N VAL A 157 -6.66 11.74 21.58
CA VAL A 157 -5.64 12.23 22.52
C VAL A 157 -6.30 13.20 23.54
N PRO A 158 -6.04 13.11 24.85
CA PRO A 158 -6.59 14.04 25.86
C PRO A 158 -6.26 15.49 25.52
N LYS A 159 -7.27 16.39 25.66
CA LYS A 159 -7.12 17.81 25.35
C LYS A 159 -6.16 18.50 26.31
N GLU A 160 -6.14 18.04 27.56
CA GLU A 160 -5.34 18.56 28.66
C GLU A 160 -3.83 18.55 28.32
N LEU A 161 -3.36 17.53 27.60
CA LEU A 161 -1.97 17.46 27.13
C LEU A 161 -1.62 18.56 26.14
N VAL A 162 -2.58 18.92 25.28
CA VAL A 162 -2.39 19.98 24.29
C VAL A 162 -2.47 21.36 24.96
N GLU A 163 -3.38 21.52 25.92
CA GLU A 163 -3.60 22.79 26.66
C GLU A 163 -2.41 23.10 27.57
N SER A 164 -1.91 22.13 28.34
CA SER A 164 -0.71 22.32 29.15
C SER A 164 0.50 22.70 28.30
N ALA A 165 0.73 22.04 27.17
CA ALA A 165 1.83 22.38 26.29
C ALA A 165 1.70 23.80 25.69
N ARG A 166 0.47 24.27 25.45
CA ARG A 166 0.23 25.68 25.02
C ARG A 166 0.55 26.67 26.13
N LEU A 167 0.22 26.33 27.38
CA LEU A 167 0.58 27.19 28.54
C LEU A 167 2.11 27.28 28.70
N ASP A 168 2.83 26.21 28.38
CA ASP A 168 4.29 26.18 28.35
C ASP A 168 4.90 26.87 27.09
N GLY A 169 4.07 27.54 26.26
CA GLY A 169 4.51 28.30 25.09
C GLY A 169 4.87 27.43 23.87
N ALA A 170 4.48 26.14 23.82
CA ALA A 170 4.75 25.30 22.67
C ALA A 170 3.92 25.73 21.45
N SER A 171 4.58 25.87 20.30
CA SER A 171 3.92 26.11 19.00
C SER A 171 3.09 24.90 18.56
N ASN A 172 2.08 25.11 17.71
CA ASN A 172 1.26 24.03 17.16
C ASN A 172 2.10 22.95 16.46
N PHE A 173 3.19 23.34 15.78
CA PHE A 173 4.11 22.40 15.15
C PHE A 173 4.84 21.54 16.19
N LYS A 174 5.36 22.15 17.27
CA LYS A 174 6.00 21.43 18.36
C LYS A 174 5.04 20.46 19.05
N ILE A 175 3.78 20.90 19.28
CA ILE A 175 2.72 20.05 19.85
C ILE A 175 2.45 18.84 18.95
N LEU A 176 2.28 19.06 17.63
CA LEU A 176 2.04 17.97 16.69
C LEU A 176 3.18 16.97 16.73
N TRP A 177 4.43 17.40 16.52
CA TRP A 177 5.55 16.50 16.34
C TRP A 177 6.05 15.83 17.63
N SER A 178 6.06 16.57 18.75
CA SER A 178 6.65 16.06 19.99
C SER A 178 5.65 15.42 20.94
N ILE A 179 4.35 15.74 20.82
CA ILE A 179 3.33 15.24 21.74
C ILE A 179 2.33 14.34 21.02
N ILE A 180 1.71 14.85 19.95
CA ILE A 180 0.61 14.12 19.28
C ILE A 180 1.13 12.90 18.52
N LEU A 181 2.12 13.05 17.64
CA LEU A 181 2.59 11.95 16.77
C LEU A 181 3.05 10.73 17.54
N PRO A 182 3.82 10.83 18.64
CA PRO A 182 4.18 9.67 19.45
C PRO A 182 2.98 8.94 20.05
N LEU A 183 1.89 9.63 20.36
CA LEU A 183 0.68 9.05 20.95
C LEU A 183 -0.21 8.37 19.90
N VAL A 184 -0.14 8.81 18.63
CA VAL A 184 -0.95 8.26 17.53
C VAL A 184 -0.13 7.40 16.56
N LYS A 185 1.00 6.84 17.00
CA LYS A 185 1.90 6.04 16.16
C LYS A 185 1.22 4.86 15.46
N SER A 186 0.21 4.24 16.11
CA SER A 186 -0.55 3.13 15.51
C SER A 186 -1.33 3.60 14.28
N ALA A 187 -1.97 4.78 14.35
CA ALA A 187 -2.68 5.37 13.21
C ALA A 187 -1.71 5.78 12.09
N LEU A 188 -0.53 6.32 12.43
CA LEU A 188 0.53 6.61 11.46
C LEU A 188 0.97 5.36 10.71
N LEU A 189 1.19 4.26 11.43
CA LEU A 189 1.55 2.98 10.82
C LEU A 189 0.43 2.48 9.89
N THR A 190 -0.83 2.57 10.31
CA THR A 190 -1.98 2.18 9.48
C THR A 190 -2.03 3.00 8.18
N VAL A 191 -1.88 4.33 8.26
CA VAL A 191 -1.81 5.21 7.07
C VAL A 191 -0.64 4.80 6.18
N ALA A 192 0.54 4.58 6.75
CA ALA A 192 1.72 4.18 5.99
C ALA A 192 1.52 2.88 5.23
N ILE A 193 0.96 1.85 5.90
CA ILE A 193 0.74 0.53 5.32
C ILE A 193 -0.30 0.58 4.21
N VAL A 194 -1.46 1.19 4.47
CA VAL A 194 -2.54 1.29 3.48
C VAL A 194 -2.06 2.06 2.25
N THR A 195 -1.32 3.15 2.45
CA THR A 195 -0.75 3.94 1.35
C THR A 195 0.31 3.16 0.58
N PHE A 196 1.20 2.44 1.28
CA PHE A 196 2.22 1.62 0.62
C PHE A 196 1.58 0.54 -0.25
N ILE A 197 0.64 -0.24 0.31
CA ILE A 197 -0.06 -1.31 -0.42
C ILE A 197 -0.80 -0.73 -1.62
N GLY A 198 -1.50 0.40 -1.44
CA GLY A 198 -2.22 1.07 -2.51
C GLY A 198 -1.31 1.59 -3.62
N ALA A 199 -0.18 2.18 -3.28
CA ALA A 199 0.79 2.70 -4.25
C ALA A 199 1.55 1.57 -4.95
N TRP A 200 2.00 0.55 -4.18
CA TRP A 200 2.75 -0.59 -4.70
C TRP A 200 1.95 -1.42 -5.70
N ASN A 201 0.68 -1.72 -5.38
CA ASN A 201 -0.19 -2.55 -6.23
C ASN A 201 -0.95 -1.73 -7.30
N ASN A 202 -0.72 -0.42 -7.39
CA ASN A 202 -1.41 0.42 -8.34
C ASN A 202 -0.97 0.09 -9.77
N PHE A 203 -1.91 -0.39 -10.57
CA PHE A 203 -1.73 -0.71 -11.98
C PHE A 203 -2.44 0.32 -12.88
N THR A 204 -3.69 0.64 -12.55
CA THR A 204 -4.57 1.40 -13.44
C THR A 204 -4.09 2.82 -13.68
N TRP A 205 -3.68 3.54 -12.64
CA TRP A 205 -3.21 4.91 -12.79
C TRP A 205 -1.88 5.00 -13.54
N PRO A 206 -0.83 4.21 -13.18
CA PRO A 206 0.39 4.12 -13.98
C PRO A 206 0.14 3.77 -15.45
N LEU A 207 -0.80 2.86 -15.77
CA LEU A 207 -1.14 2.48 -17.13
C LEU A 207 -1.63 3.69 -17.97
N ILE A 208 -2.40 4.59 -17.35
CA ILE A 208 -2.97 5.76 -18.03
C ILE A 208 -1.93 6.88 -18.19
N ILE A 209 -1.05 7.05 -17.19
CA ILE A 209 -0.21 8.25 -17.07
C ILE A 209 1.23 8.05 -17.56
N THR A 210 1.69 6.78 -17.72
CA THR A 210 3.05 6.49 -18.15
C THR A 210 3.08 5.75 -19.48
N THR A 211 3.57 6.40 -20.53
CA THR A 211 3.84 5.80 -21.84
C THR A 211 5.33 5.51 -22.04
N ASN A 212 6.19 6.11 -21.21
CA ASN A 212 7.64 5.97 -21.27
C ASN A 212 8.13 4.98 -20.23
N ASP A 213 8.97 4.02 -20.64
CA ASP A 213 9.58 2.98 -19.80
C ASP A 213 10.38 3.54 -18.62
N ALA A 214 10.88 4.78 -18.72
CA ALA A 214 11.61 5.42 -17.63
C ALA A 214 10.80 5.59 -16.34
N TYR A 215 9.46 5.67 -16.42
CA TYR A 215 8.56 5.95 -15.30
C TYR A 215 7.62 4.80 -14.97
N ARG A 216 7.65 3.70 -15.73
CA ARG A 216 6.78 2.55 -15.45
C ARG A 216 7.08 1.94 -14.08
N THR A 217 6.00 1.56 -13.39
CA THR A 217 6.05 0.81 -12.12
C THR A 217 6.07 -0.69 -12.38
N LEU A 218 6.50 -1.49 -11.41
CA LEU A 218 6.67 -2.93 -11.55
C LEU A 218 5.37 -3.67 -11.91
N PRO A 219 4.20 -3.42 -11.28
CA PRO A 219 2.95 -4.07 -11.69
C PRO A 219 2.55 -3.79 -13.13
N LEU A 220 2.77 -2.55 -13.62
CA LEU A 220 2.53 -2.20 -15.01
C LEU A 220 3.52 -2.90 -15.95
N ALA A 221 4.79 -2.92 -15.59
CA ALA A 221 5.82 -3.57 -16.37
C ALA A 221 5.58 -5.09 -16.49
N LEU A 222 5.13 -5.74 -15.40
CA LEU A 222 4.81 -7.16 -15.39
C LEU A 222 3.79 -7.51 -16.48
N SER A 223 2.73 -6.70 -16.66
CA SER A 223 1.72 -6.95 -17.69
C SER A 223 2.27 -6.84 -19.12
N THR A 224 3.25 -5.95 -19.35
CA THR A 224 3.91 -5.81 -20.66
C THR A 224 4.97 -6.91 -20.89
N MET A 225 5.63 -7.36 -19.82
CA MET A 225 6.59 -8.46 -19.90
C MET A 225 5.92 -9.80 -20.16
N GLN A 226 4.69 -10.03 -19.68
CA GLN A 226 3.91 -11.23 -19.99
C GLN A 226 3.75 -11.44 -21.49
N THR A 227 3.50 -10.37 -22.26
CA THR A 227 3.40 -10.45 -23.72
C THR A 227 4.73 -10.65 -24.44
N GLN A 228 5.85 -10.26 -23.84
CA GLN A 228 7.19 -10.40 -24.42
C GLN A 228 7.82 -11.77 -24.13
N TYR A 229 7.46 -12.39 -23.00
CA TYR A 229 8.04 -13.66 -22.52
C TYR A 229 6.99 -14.77 -22.44
N ASP A 230 6.03 -14.79 -23.37
CA ASP A 230 4.96 -15.82 -23.44
C ASP A 230 5.46 -17.27 -23.40
N ALA A 231 6.73 -17.47 -23.73
CA ALA A 231 7.34 -18.79 -23.77
C ALA A 231 8.08 -19.20 -22.47
N ASP A 232 8.33 -18.29 -21.51
CA ASP A 232 9.10 -18.59 -20.28
C ASP A 232 8.28 -18.34 -19.03
N VAL A 233 7.52 -19.35 -18.61
CA VAL A 233 6.66 -19.30 -17.43
C VAL A 233 7.47 -19.15 -16.14
N GLY A 234 8.65 -19.75 -16.05
CA GLY A 234 9.52 -19.62 -14.88
C GLY A 234 9.94 -18.17 -14.65
N LEU A 235 10.33 -17.46 -15.72
CA LEU A 235 10.68 -16.05 -15.66
C LEU A 235 9.48 -15.17 -15.29
N GLN A 236 8.29 -15.43 -15.87
CA GLN A 236 7.07 -14.71 -15.53
C GLN A 236 6.71 -14.88 -14.04
N MET A 237 6.81 -16.13 -13.52
CA MET A 237 6.51 -16.40 -12.11
C MET A 237 7.55 -15.76 -11.18
N ALA A 238 8.83 -15.69 -11.59
CA ALA A 238 9.84 -14.97 -10.82
C ALA A 238 9.57 -13.45 -10.77
N CYS A 239 9.14 -12.84 -11.88
CA CYS A 239 8.71 -11.44 -11.91
C CYS A 239 7.48 -11.21 -11.00
N ALA A 240 6.49 -12.12 -11.06
CA ALA A 240 5.30 -12.06 -10.20
C ALA A 240 5.68 -12.21 -8.72
N ALA A 241 6.60 -13.12 -8.38
CA ALA A 241 7.12 -13.29 -7.03
C ALA A 241 7.81 -12.01 -6.53
N CYS A 242 8.66 -11.38 -7.34
CA CYS A 242 9.29 -10.09 -7.01
C CYS A 242 8.27 -8.96 -6.75
N THR A 243 7.12 -9.00 -7.44
CA THR A 243 6.03 -8.04 -7.24
C THR A 243 5.24 -8.34 -5.96
N PHE A 244 5.02 -9.61 -5.64
CA PHE A 244 4.26 -10.07 -4.48
C PHE A 244 5.03 -9.94 -3.16
N LEU A 245 6.31 -10.34 -3.13
CA LEU A 245 7.10 -10.48 -1.91
C LEU A 245 7.18 -9.22 -1.05
N PRO A 246 7.34 -7.98 -1.56
CA PRO A 246 7.40 -6.79 -0.72
C PRO A 246 6.11 -6.56 0.08
N THR A 247 4.93 -6.74 -0.52
CA THR A 247 3.66 -6.62 0.19
C THR A 247 3.44 -7.76 1.18
N PHE A 248 3.87 -8.96 0.86
CA PHE A 248 3.79 -10.13 1.73
C PHE A 248 4.68 -9.97 2.98
N PHE A 249 5.93 -9.57 2.81
CA PHE A 249 6.81 -9.31 3.95
C PHE A 249 6.32 -8.14 4.80
N LEU A 250 5.87 -7.06 4.18
CA LEU A 250 5.29 -5.94 4.91
C LEU A 250 4.10 -6.40 5.77
N TYR A 251 3.23 -7.26 5.26
CA TYR A 251 2.12 -7.82 6.02
C TYR A 251 2.62 -8.66 7.21
N ILE A 252 3.56 -9.59 7.00
CA ILE A 252 4.11 -10.44 8.08
C ILE A 252 4.73 -9.61 9.20
N PHE A 253 5.52 -8.58 8.85
CA PHE A 253 6.19 -7.74 9.85
C PHE A 253 5.23 -6.85 10.64
N LEU A 254 4.08 -6.54 10.08
CA LEU A 254 3.16 -5.56 10.65
C LEU A 254 1.83 -6.15 11.15
N GLN A 255 1.57 -7.47 10.93
CA GLN A 255 0.33 -8.13 11.36
C GLN A 255 0.05 -7.96 12.86
N SER A 256 1.07 -8.08 13.72
CA SER A 256 0.92 -7.89 15.17
C SER A 256 0.47 -6.47 15.55
N LYS A 257 0.88 -5.46 14.78
CA LYS A 257 0.47 -4.07 14.99
C LYS A 257 -0.95 -3.80 14.55
N PHE A 258 -1.43 -4.53 13.54
CA PHE A 258 -2.85 -4.49 13.13
C PHE A 258 -3.77 -5.07 14.22
N GLU A 259 -3.40 -6.20 14.80
CA GLU A 259 -4.19 -6.86 15.86
C GLU A 259 -4.31 -5.95 17.10
N GLU A 260 -3.22 -5.33 17.56
CA GLU A 260 -3.24 -4.34 18.64
C GLU A 260 -4.18 -3.16 18.33
N SER A 261 -4.16 -2.65 17.09
CA SER A 261 -4.99 -1.51 16.69
C SER A 261 -6.48 -1.86 16.66
N MET A 262 -6.83 -3.08 16.19
CA MET A 262 -8.22 -3.55 16.15
C MET A 262 -8.75 -3.91 17.53
N ALA A 263 -7.94 -4.51 18.40
CA ALA A 263 -8.33 -4.84 19.77
C ALA A 263 -8.66 -3.59 20.59
N LEU A 264 -7.91 -2.50 20.42
CA LEU A 264 -8.17 -1.22 21.08
C LEU A 264 -9.45 -0.52 20.59
N SER A 265 -9.85 -0.76 19.34
CA SER A 265 -11.11 -0.23 18.80
C SER A 265 -12.33 -1.04 19.22
N GLY A 266 -12.18 -2.35 19.43
CA GLY A 266 -13.25 -3.27 19.87
C GLY A 266 -13.57 -3.21 21.37
N MET A 267 -12.71 -2.65 22.21
CA MET A 267 -12.93 -2.53 23.66
C MET A 267 -13.69 -1.25 24.09
N LYS A 268 -14.16 -0.44 23.15
CA LYS A 268 -14.97 0.78 23.41
C LYS A 268 -16.46 0.59 23.06
N GLY A 269 -16.92 -0.66 22.97
CA GLY A 269 -18.32 -1.00 22.82
C GLY A 269 -18.92 -1.50 24.13
#